data_a9989f71238fbfc95319780b543701fd
#
_entry.id   a9989f71238fbfc95319780b543701fd
#
_cell.length_a   1.000
_cell.length_b   1.000
_cell.length_c   1.000
_cell.angle_alpha   90.00
_cell.angle_beta   90.00
_cell.angle_gamma   90.00
#
_symmetry.space_group_name_H-M   'P 1'
#
loop_
_entity.id
_entity.type
_entity.pdbx_description
1 polymer ?
#
loop_
_entity_poly.entity_id
_entity_poly.type
_entity_poly.pdbx_seq_one_letter_code
_entity_poly.pdbx_strand_id
1 'polypeptide(L)'
;MIIAKLEGVEDAFAQELNSSQPNLFNHMKRWLPDMCPKAYRWVGEMEEIAKTFDDNNLSEKLFHCVAETYMVVEKSILGKEIVEKRKKGKTAEDVTDILARFVSKN
;
A
#
# COMPACT_ATOMS: atom_id res chain seq x y z
N MET A 1 -3.25 -4.09 5.56
CA MET A 1 -4.68 -4.10 5.21
C MET A 1 -5.03 -5.19 4.18
N ILE A 2 -4.28 -5.35 3.11
CA ILE A 2 -4.54 -6.39 2.10
C ILE A 2 -4.55 -7.79 2.73
N ILE A 3 -3.54 -8.10 3.54
CA ILE A 3 -3.44 -9.42 4.20
C ILE A 3 -4.64 -9.66 5.11
N ALA A 4 -5.05 -8.66 5.89
CA ALA A 4 -6.21 -8.79 6.77
C ALA A 4 -7.48 -9.09 5.97
N LYS A 5 -7.64 -8.47 4.80
CA LYS A 5 -8.76 -8.75 3.90
C LYS A 5 -8.71 -10.19 3.38
N LEU A 6 -7.54 -10.61 2.90
CA LEU A 6 -7.35 -11.96 2.35
C LEU A 6 -7.58 -13.05 3.42
N GLU A 7 -7.19 -12.78 4.66
CA GLU A 7 -7.36 -13.73 5.77
C GLU A 7 -8.75 -13.64 6.42
N GLY A 8 -9.62 -12.75 5.96
CA GLY A 8 -10.97 -12.62 6.48
C GLY A 8 -11.08 -12.00 7.86
N VAL A 9 -10.08 -11.23 8.28
CA VAL A 9 -10.03 -10.59 9.61
C VAL A 9 -9.97 -9.06 9.52
N GLU A 10 -10.38 -8.48 8.41
CA GLU A 10 -10.25 -7.04 8.19
C GLU A 10 -11.03 -6.20 9.21
N ASP A 11 -12.22 -6.65 9.63
CA ASP A 11 -13.01 -5.90 10.59
C ASP A 11 -12.36 -5.89 11.96
N ALA A 12 -11.86 -7.04 12.43
CA ALA A 12 -11.17 -7.15 13.70
C ALA A 12 -9.87 -6.32 13.68
N PHE A 13 -9.14 -6.36 12.58
CA PHE A 13 -7.91 -5.57 12.40
C PHE A 13 -8.23 -4.07 12.45
N ALA A 14 -9.26 -3.62 11.73
CA ALA A 14 -9.66 -2.21 11.72
C ALA A 14 -10.12 -1.75 13.12
N GLN A 15 -10.89 -2.56 13.84
CA GLN A 15 -11.34 -2.24 15.18
C GLN A 15 -10.16 -2.09 16.14
N GLU A 16 -9.21 -3.04 16.10
CA GLU A 16 -8.03 -3.00 16.95
C GLU A 16 -7.17 -1.77 16.63
N LEU A 17 -6.94 -1.50 15.36
CA LEU A 17 -6.12 -0.36 14.95
C LEU A 17 -6.77 0.96 15.35
N ASN A 18 -8.08 1.08 15.15
CA ASN A 18 -8.83 2.27 15.55
C ASN A 18 -8.82 2.48 17.06
N SER A 19 -8.84 1.40 17.84
CA SER A 19 -8.83 1.47 19.31
C SER A 19 -7.44 1.82 19.84
N SER A 20 -6.39 1.13 19.37
CA SER A 20 -5.04 1.28 19.90
C SER A 20 -4.23 2.40 19.25
N GLN A 21 -4.50 2.70 17.98
CA GLN A 21 -3.74 3.68 17.20
C GLN A 21 -4.68 4.52 16.31
N PRO A 22 -5.61 5.29 16.91
CA PRO A 22 -6.62 6.00 16.11
C PRO A 22 -6.04 7.02 15.13
N ASN A 23 -4.99 7.74 15.51
CA ASN A 23 -4.37 8.72 14.63
C ASN A 23 -3.70 8.06 13.44
N LEU A 24 -2.99 6.94 13.67
CA LEU A 24 -2.38 6.16 12.60
C LEU A 24 -3.45 5.61 11.66
N PHE A 25 -4.52 5.05 12.21
CA PHE A 25 -5.60 4.49 11.42
C PHE A 25 -6.26 5.55 10.52
N ASN A 26 -6.54 6.73 11.06
CA ASN A 26 -7.11 7.84 10.30
C ASN A 26 -6.16 8.31 9.19
N HIS A 27 -4.86 8.37 9.48
CA HIS A 27 -3.86 8.71 8.49
C HIS A 27 -3.81 7.69 7.34
N MET A 28 -3.82 6.41 7.68
CA MET A 28 -3.82 5.33 6.69
C MET A 28 -5.06 5.40 5.78
N LYS A 29 -6.22 5.65 6.35
CA LYS A 29 -7.48 5.72 5.59
C LYS A 29 -7.45 6.86 4.57
N ARG A 30 -6.82 7.99 4.90
CA ARG A 30 -6.70 9.12 3.98
C ARG A 30 -5.59 8.91 2.97
N TRP A 31 -4.47 8.35 3.43
CA TRP A 31 -3.27 8.20 2.61
C TRP A 31 -3.38 7.11 1.54
N LEU A 32 -4.03 6.00 1.85
CA LEU A 32 -4.08 4.86 0.93
C LEU A 32 -4.66 5.21 -0.44
N PRO A 33 -5.79 5.91 -0.55
CA PRO A 33 -6.30 6.29 -1.86
C PRO A 33 -5.36 7.23 -2.63
N ASP A 34 -4.67 8.12 -1.92
CA ASP A 34 -3.76 9.08 -2.55
C ASP A 34 -2.46 8.43 -3.02
N MET A 35 -2.05 7.35 -2.36
CA MET A 35 -0.83 6.63 -2.67
C MET A 35 -0.89 5.95 -4.04
N CYS A 36 -2.02 5.35 -4.37
CA CYS A 36 -2.11 4.44 -5.52
C CYS A 36 -1.70 5.08 -6.86
N PRO A 37 -2.17 6.27 -7.24
CA PRO A 37 -1.74 6.89 -8.49
C PRO A 37 -0.28 7.30 -8.50
N LYS A 38 0.36 7.38 -7.33
CA LYS A 38 1.76 7.80 -7.18
C LYS A 38 2.72 6.64 -7.00
N ALA A 39 2.20 5.41 -6.90
CA ALA A 39 3.01 4.23 -6.57
C ALA A 39 4.16 4.03 -7.56
N TYR A 40 3.94 4.33 -8.85
CA TYR A 40 4.94 4.12 -9.89
C TYR A 40 6.26 4.83 -9.61
N ARG A 41 6.22 6.03 -9.02
CA ARG A 41 7.45 6.78 -8.76
C ARG A 41 8.09 6.41 -7.41
N TRP A 42 7.33 5.82 -6.52
CA TRP A 42 7.86 5.43 -5.21
C TRP A 42 8.62 4.11 -5.25
N VAL A 43 8.43 3.29 -6.29
CA VAL A 43 9.26 2.10 -6.51
C VAL A 43 10.73 2.48 -6.55
N GLY A 44 11.10 3.45 -7.39
CA GLY A 44 12.48 3.91 -7.51
C GLY A 44 13.01 4.53 -6.22
N GLU A 45 12.18 5.33 -5.53
CA GLU A 45 12.58 5.93 -4.26
C GLU A 45 12.90 4.86 -3.20
N MET A 46 12.12 3.80 -3.12
CA MET A 46 12.37 2.70 -2.18
C MET A 46 13.65 1.93 -2.55
N GLU A 47 13.91 1.75 -3.83
CA GLU A 47 15.16 1.12 -4.28
C GLU A 47 16.38 1.98 -3.90
N GLU A 48 16.28 3.30 -4.00
CA GLU A 48 17.33 4.21 -3.57
C GLU A 48 17.60 4.10 -2.06
N ILE A 49 16.54 4.00 -1.24
CA ILE A 49 16.67 3.82 0.20
C ILE A 49 17.33 2.46 0.50
N ALA A 50 16.91 1.40 -0.20
CA ALA A 50 17.49 0.07 -0.05
C ALA A 50 19.00 0.12 -0.31
N LYS A 51 19.42 0.82 -1.37
CA LYS A 51 20.84 0.99 -1.69
C LYS A 51 21.59 1.69 -0.57
N THR A 52 21.00 2.73 0.02
CA THR A 52 21.62 3.46 1.14
C THR A 52 21.83 2.53 2.34
N PHE A 53 20.87 1.64 2.62
CA PHE A 53 21.01 0.65 3.68
C PHE A 53 22.17 -0.29 3.39
N ASP A 54 22.24 -0.82 2.16
CA ASP A 54 23.31 -1.73 1.74
C ASP A 54 24.69 -1.04 1.84
N ASP A 55 24.79 0.21 1.39
CA ASP A 55 26.03 0.99 1.45
C ASP A 55 26.53 1.19 2.90
N ASN A 56 25.63 1.10 3.87
CA ASN A 56 25.93 1.26 5.30
C ASN A 56 25.93 -0.08 6.06
N ASN A 57 26.01 -1.19 5.35
CA ASN A 57 26.09 -2.54 5.93
C ASN A 57 24.84 -2.94 6.73
N LEU A 58 23.68 -2.37 6.36
CA LEU A 58 22.38 -2.75 6.90
C LEU A 58 21.59 -3.49 5.82
N SER A 59 20.62 -4.31 6.24
CA SER A 59 19.83 -5.08 5.28
C SER A 59 19.00 -4.18 4.38
N GLU A 60 19.14 -4.39 3.08
CA GLU A 60 18.36 -3.72 2.03
C GLU A 60 16.98 -4.36 1.84
N LYS A 61 16.75 -5.55 2.43
CA LYS A 61 15.60 -6.40 2.12
C LYS A 61 14.26 -5.74 2.43
N LEU A 62 14.19 -4.99 3.53
CA LEU A 62 12.94 -4.33 3.93
C LEU A 62 12.45 -3.38 2.82
N PHE A 63 13.32 -2.51 2.34
CA PHE A 63 12.92 -1.51 1.36
C PHE A 63 12.77 -2.09 -0.05
N HIS A 64 13.47 -3.16 -0.38
CA HIS A 64 13.17 -3.93 -1.61
C HIS A 64 11.76 -4.52 -1.55
N CYS A 65 11.37 -5.05 -0.39
CA CYS A 65 10.02 -5.57 -0.20
C CYS A 65 8.96 -4.46 -0.35
N VAL A 66 9.25 -3.27 0.20
CA VAL A 66 8.34 -2.12 0.05
C VAL A 66 8.22 -1.73 -1.43
N ALA A 67 9.35 -1.69 -2.15
CA ALA A 67 9.34 -1.39 -3.59
C ALA A 67 8.48 -2.39 -4.35
N GLU A 68 8.61 -3.68 -4.07
CA GLU A 68 7.81 -4.74 -4.70
C GLU A 68 6.32 -4.55 -4.42
N THR A 69 5.98 -4.12 -3.22
CA THR A 69 4.58 -3.83 -2.86
C THR A 69 4.03 -2.66 -3.68
N TYR A 70 4.81 -1.60 -3.85
CA TYR A 70 4.40 -0.49 -4.73
C TYR A 70 4.29 -0.93 -6.19
N MET A 71 5.10 -1.89 -6.64
CA MET A 71 4.97 -2.45 -7.99
C MET A 71 3.64 -3.19 -8.19
N VAL A 72 3.17 -3.89 -7.16
CA VAL A 72 1.84 -4.53 -7.19
C VAL A 72 0.77 -3.47 -7.42
N VAL A 73 0.82 -2.37 -6.66
CA VAL A 73 -0.14 -1.26 -6.80
C VAL A 73 -0.06 -0.64 -8.20
N GLU A 74 1.16 -0.37 -8.67
CA GLU A 74 1.40 0.22 -10.00
C GLU A 74 0.77 -0.63 -11.11
N LYS A 75 0.89 -1.93 -11.02
CA LYS A 75 0.39 -2.87 -12.03
C LYS A 75 -1.13 -3.04 -11.97
N SER A 76 -1.76 -2.69 -10.86
CA SER A 76 -3.22 -2.75 -10.72
C SER A 76 -3.89 -1.59 -11.44
N ILE A 77 -5.21 -1.65 -11.56
CA ILE A 77 -5.98 -0.55 -12.15
C ILE A 77 -5.83 0.74 -11.34
N LEU A 78 -5.55 0.64 -10.05
CA LEU A 78 -5.39 1.81 -9.16
C LEU A 78 -4.14 2.60 -9.51
N GLY A 79 -3.07 1.94 -9.91
CA GLY A 79 -1.83 2.58 -10.28
C GLY A 79 -1.90 3.37 -11.60
N LYS A 80 -2.96 3.16 -12.35
CA LYS A 80 -3.19 3.82 -13.64
C LYS A 80 -4.12 5.01 -13.54
N GLU A 81 -4.72 5.25 -12.37
CA GLU A 81 -5.61 6.39 -12.16
C GLU A 81 -4.83 7.68 -11.94
N ILE A 82 -5.47 8.81 -12.23
CA ILE A 82 -4.93 10.15 -11.97
C ILE A 82 -5.59 10.68 -10.70
N VAL A 83 -4.81 11.32 -9.82
CA VAL A 83 -5.29 11.78 -8.50
C VAL A 83 -6.58 12.59 -8.61
N GLU A 84 -6.64 13.53 -9.57
CA GLU A 84 -7.76 14.45 -9.75
C GLU A 84 -8.99 13.79 -10.40
N LYS A 85 -8.80 12.60 -10.97
CA LYS A 85 -9.85 11.91 -11.74
C LYS A 85 -10.05 10.47 -11.27
N ARG A 86 -9.78 10.21 -10.00
CA ARG A 86 -9.97 8.86 -9.46
C ARG A 86 -11.43 8.46 -9.49
N LYS A 87 -11.68 7.23 -9.94
CA LYS A 87 -13.02 6.65 -10.00
C LYS A 87 -13.15 5.38 -9.17
N LYS A 88 -12.07 4.61 -9.04
CA LYS A 88 -12.07 3.29 -8.41
C LYS A 88 -11.51 3.30 -7.01
N GLY A 89 -10.39 3.95 -6.79
CA GLY A 89 -9.71 3.97 -5.49
C GLY A 89 -10.01 5.24 -4.69
N LYS A 90 -11.27 5.47 -4.32
CA LYS A 90 -11.68 6.67 -3.60
C LYS A 90 -11.54 6.53 -2.09
N THR A 91 -11.69 5.33 -1.56
CA THR A 91 -11.62 5.06 -0.12
C THR A 91 -10.57 3.98 0.16
N ALA A 92 -10.13 3.88 1.42
CA ALA A 92 -9.22 2.83 1.83
C ALA A 92 -9.83 1.44 1.63
N GLU A 93 -11.13 1.32 1.84
CA GLU A 93 -11.87 0.08 1.63
C GLU A 93 -11.87 -0.33 0.16
N ASP A 94 -12.10 0.62 -0.76
CA ASP A 94 -12.02 0.38 -2.20
C ASP A 94 -10.63 -0.12 -2.59
N VAL A 95 -9.59 0.56 -2.10
CA VAL A 95 -8.19 0.19 -2.38
C VAL A 95 -7.92 -1.22 -1.90
N THR A 96 -8.31 -1.53 -0.66
CA THR A 96 -8.08 -2.85 -0.06
C THR A 96 -8.78 -3.94 -0.85
N ASP A 97 -10.05 -3.73 -1.22
CA ASP A 97 -10.83 -4.71 -1.98
C ASP A 97 -10.22 -4.98 -3.35
N ILE A 98 -9.84 -3.92 -4.05
CA ILE A 98 -9.30 -4.04 -5.41
C ILE A 98 -7.94 -4.74 -5.38
N LEU A 99 -7.05 -4.34 -4.47
CA LEU A 99 -5.72 -4.95 -4.38
C LEU A 99 -5.79 -6.39 -3.90
N ALA A 100 -6.67 -6.71 -2.95
CA ALA A 100 -6.86 -8.09 -2.51
C ALA A 100 -7.31 -8.99 -3.66
N ARG A 101 -8.25 -8.54 -4.46
CA ARG A 101 -8.68 -9.29 -5.66
C ARG A 101 -7.58 -9.41 -6.68
N PHE A 102 -6.80 -8.35 -6.87
CA PHE A 102 -5.69 -8.35 -7.83
C PHE A 102 -4.63 -9.39 -7.46
N VAL A 103 -4.17 -9.42 -6.22
CA VAL A 103 -3.15 -10.38 -5.80
C VAL A 103 -3.68 -11.82 -5.74
N SER A 104 -4.97 -12.00 -5.43
CA SER A 104 -5.59 -13.34 -5.39
C SER A 104 -5.63 -14.01 -6.76
N LYS A 105 -5.67 -13.22 -7.85
CA LYS A 105 -5.74 -13.74 -9.22
C LYS A 105 -4.35 -14.01 -9.80
N ASN A 106 -3.33 -13.56 -9.14
CA ASN A 106 -1.94 -13.77 -9.54
C ASN A 106 -1.30 -14.89 -8.74
#